data_2d8d0f846d365b640170c77e30ee5f80
#
_entry.id   2d8d0f846d365b640170c77e30ee5f80
#
_cell.length_a   1.000
_cell.length_b   1.000
_cell.length_c   1.000
_cell.angle_alpha   90.00
_cell.angle_beta   90.00
_cell.angle_gamma   90.00
#
_symmetry.space_group_name_H-M   'P 1'
#
loop_
_entity.id
_entity.type
_entity.pdbx_description
1 polymer ?
#
loop_
_entity_poly.entity_id
_entity_poly.type
_entity_poly.pdbx_seq_one_letter_code
_entity_poly.pdbx_strand_id
1 'polypeptide(L)'
;MNRKNFLKNKKINWIKVIIQILSFALIPGLFEGEFAAVGNIVSCIYKGNISWESVKYSVWMLVATVPATVLVGRFFCGFFCSFGAVQDLLWFGSHRLRALFPGKRNLKKADRIFRFAKYAVLFYFIIFVWSGVTAVKTAGPWQVFGQYVSFGHWPGLKPLLSVGGILLLVIFIGSLFVQRFFCRYFCPMGAIYSLISQASFLKIDKPRDGCGKCHLCTSKCPMGMDLTKKDRIAGGECISCQKCVSWCPKGNARFRSRYGVLIGVGVTCITIMVSQLFIAGNLAREKMADSVKKTAENNAEGNFQNGIYTGTGEGYRGKVTVTVKVADGKITELVLDDYADDKSYMERAKNRIFQEMISRQNTDVDAVSGATYSSNGLIEAVNKALGNEEGEGKKPEQEESEDKQSFIEAGRFQNLTDGIYTG
;
A
#
# COMPACT_ATOMS: atom_id res chain seq x y z
N MET A 1 -40.23 -18.09 -17.22
CA MET A 1 -38.92 -17.42 -17.14
C MET A 1 -38.24 -17.57 -18.49
N ASN A 2 -37.95 -16.48 -19.21
CA ASN A 2 -37.41 -16.57 -20.57
C ASN A 2 -35.93 -17.04 -20.48
N ARG A 3 -35.63 -18.21 -21.02
CA ARG A 3 -34.32 -18.90 -20.94
C ARG A 3 -33.14 -18.01 -21.38
N LYS A 4 -33.38 -17.12 -22.36
CA LYS A 4 -32.38 -16.14 -22.85
C LYS A 4 -32.00 -15.10 -21.78
N ASN A 5 -32.97 -14.60 -21.00
CA ASN A 5 -32.71 -13.63 -19.92
C ASN A 5 -31.96 -14.27 -18.74
N PHE A 6 -32.25 -15.53 -18.42
CA PHE A 6 -31.55 -16.27 -17.39
C PHE A 6 -30.06 -16.48 -17.74
N LEU A 7 -29.77 -16.89 -18.97
CA LEU A 7 -28.39 -17.09 -19.44
C LEU A 7 -27.59 -15.77 -19.50
N LYS A 8 -28.22 -14.68 -19.95
CA LYS A 8 -27.61 -13.35 -19.97
C LYS A 8 -27.26 -12.87 -18.56
N ASN A 9 -28.12 -13.10 -17.60
CA ASN A 9 -27.92 -12.71 -16.21
C ASN A 9 -26.83 -13.53 -15.52
N LYS A 10 -26.65 -14.81 -15.90
CA LYS A 10 -25.56 -15.66 -15.41
C LYS A 10 -24.20 -15.15 -15.91
N LYS A 11 -24.10 -14.68 -17.17
CA LYS A 11 -22.87 -14.07 -17.72
C LYS A 11 -22.45 -12.81 -16.95
N ILE A 12 -23.36 -11.95 -16.56
CA ILE A 12 -23.05 -10.73 -15.79
C ILE A 12 -22.42 -11.06 -14.43
N ASN A 13 -22.90 -12.11 -13.76
CA ASN A 13 -22.34 -12.52 -12.48
C ASN A 13 -20.89 -13.04 -12.63
N TRP A 14 -20.58 -13.78 -13.70
CA TRP A 14 -19.22 -14.22 -13.99
C TRP A 14 -18.27 -13.07 -14.31
N ILE A 15 -18.71 -12.10 -15.13
CA ILE A 15 -17.96 -10.88 -15.45
C ILE A 15 -17.60 -10.14 -14.13
N LYS A 16 -18.57 -10.01 -13.22
CA LYS A 16 -18.33 -9.40 -11.91
C LYS A 16 -17.25 -10.13 -11.13
N VAL A 17 -17.29 -11.45 -11.05
CA VAL A 17 -16.30 -12.26 -10.33
C VAL A 17 -14.92 -12.11 -10.94
N ILE A 18 -14.81 -12.14 -12.27
CA ILE A 18 -13.54 -11.94 -12.97
C ILE A 18 -12.97 -10.57 -12.66
N ILE A 19 -13.77 -9.49 -12.75
CA ILE A 19 -13.33 -8.14 -12.43
C ILE A 19 -12.88 -8.06 -10.97
N GLN A 20 -13.59 -8.68 -10.03
CA GLN A 20 -13.22 -8.68 -8.62
C GLN A 20 -11.89 -9.38 -8.37
N ILE A 21 -11.63 -10.50 -9.04
CA ILE A 21 -10.34 -11.22 -8.95
C ILE A 21 -9.21 -10.37 -9.54
N LEU A 22 -9.43 -9.77 -10.72
CA LEU A 22 -8.43 -8.89 -11.34
C LEU A 22 -8.15 -7.66 -10.49
N SER A 23 -9.17 -7.00 -9.93
CA SER A 23 -8.98 -5.86 -9.04
C SER A 23 -8.25 -6.23 -7.77
N PHE A 24 -8.53 -7.41 -7.21
CA PHE A 24 -7.83 -7.92 -6.04
C PHE A 24 -6.34 -8.17 -6.32
N ALA A 25 -6.01 -8.65 -7.52
CA ALA A 25 -4.63 -8.91 -7.92
C ALA A 25 -3.86 -7.63 -8.31
N LEU A 26 -4.51 -6.68 -9.02
CA LEU A 26 -3.83 -5.53 -9.60
C LEU A 26 -3.83 -4.29 -8.69
N ILE A 27 -4.92 -4.05 -7.94
CA ILE A 27 -5.12 -2.83 -7.15
C ILE A 27 -5.71 -3.13 -5.76
N PRO A 28 -5.10 -4.01 -4.97
CA PRO A 28 -5.65 -4.43 -3.68
C PRO A 28 -5.82 -3.27 -2.68
N GLY A 29 -4.88 -2.30 -2.69
CA GLY A 29 -4.81 -1.17 -1.77
C GLY A 29 -5.57 0.09 -2.22
N LEU A 30 -6.25 0.10 -3.37
CA LEU A 30 -6.88 1.32 -3.89
C LEU A 30 -7.89 1.93 -2.89
N PHE A 31 -8.67 1.10 -2.22
CA PHE A 31 -9.64 1.56 -1.21
C PHE A 31 -8.97 2.27 -0.03
N GLU A 32 -7.83 1.74 0.43
CA GLU A 32 -7.03 2.32 1.53
C GLU A 32 -6.44 3.66 1.10
N GLY A 33 -5.83 3.69 -0.09
CA GLY A 33 -5.24 4.90 -0.65
C GLY A 33 -6.25 6.05 -0.80
N GLU A 34 -7.47 5.75 -1.25
CA GLU A 34 -8.54 6.74 -1.36
C GLU A 34 -8.99 7.27 0.00
N PHE A 35 -9.12 6.40 1.00
CA PHE A 35 -9.47 6.83 2.34
C PHE A 35 -8.38 7.72 2.94
N ALA A 36 -7.11 7.35 2.76
CA ALA A 36 -5.97 8.16 3.16
C ALA A 36 -5.94 9.51 2.43
N ALA A 37 -6.27 9.53 1.14
CA ALA A 37 -6.33 10.75 0.34
C ALA A 37 -7.38 11.74 0.84
N VAL A 38 -8.59 11.27 1.17
CA VAL A 38 -9.61 12.11 1.82
C VAL A 38 -9.11 12.65 3.15
N GLY A 39 -8.49 11.79 3.96
CA GLY A 39 -7.95 12.18 5.26
C GLY A 39 -6.86 13.24 5.15
N ASN A 40 -5.95 13.12 4.18
CA ASN A 40 -4.90 14.10 3.94
C ASN A 40 -5.49 15.46 3.55
N ILE A 41 -6.43 15.51 2.62
CA ILE A 41 -7.07 16.76 2.20
C ILE A 41 -7.76 17.44 3.39
N VAL A 42 -8.56 16.68 4.16
CA VAL A 42 -9.26 17.22 5.33
C VAL A 42 -8.26 17.71 6.39
N SER A 43 -7.18 16.97 6.62
CA SER A 43 -6.13 17.36 7.57
C SER A 43 -5.40 18.65 7.13
N CYS A 44 -5.11 18.80 5.82
CA CYS A 44 -4.52 20.03 5.27
C CYS A 44 -5.46 21.24 5.45
N ILE A 45 -6.77 21.04 5.29
CA ILE A 45 -7.79 22.10 5.55
C ILE A 45 -7.76 22.51 7.01
N TYR A 46 -7.78 21.57 7.96
CA TYR A 46 -7.74 21.87 9.39
C TYR A 46 -6.47 22.60 9.82
N LYS A 47 -5.32 22.22 9.23
CA LYS A 47 -4.02 22.84 9.53
C LYS A 47 -3.81 24.19 8.86
N GLY A 48 -4.70 24.62 7.97
CA GLY A 48 -4.56 25.84 7.19
C GLY A 48 -3.42 25.84 6.16
N ASN A 49 -2.79 24.69 5.93
CA ASN A 49 -1.65 24.54 5.02
C ASN A 49 -2.08 23.78 3.74
N ILE A 50 -2.82 24.48 2.88
CA ILE A 50 -3.28 23.94 1.60
C ILE A 50 -2.31 24.39 0.52
N SER A 51 -1.25 23.62 0.26
CA SER A 51 -0.42 23.80 -0.94
C SER A 51 -0.74 22.71 -1.98
N TRP A 52 -0.60 23.04 -3.27
CA TRP A 52 -0.82 22.06 -4.33
C TRP A 52 0.08 20.83 -4.15
N GLU A 53 1.33 21.05 -3.75
CA GLU A 53 2.31 19.97 -3.51
C GLU A 53 1.85 18.98 -2.42
N SER A 54 1.22 19.47 -1.35
CA SER A 54 0.76 18.61 -0.24
C SER A 54 -0.49 17.79 -0.58
N VAL A 55 -1.30 18.22 -1.54
CA VAL A 55 -2.59 17.59 -1.86
C VAL A 55 -2.63 16.94 -3.25
N LYS A 56 -1.66 17.20 -4.14
CA LYS A 56 -1.68 16.74 -5.54
C LYS A 56 -1.93 15.24 -5.68
N TYR A 57 -1.22 14.40 -4.93
CA TYR A 57 -1.40 12.94 -4.97
C TYR A 57 -2.76 12.50 -4.46
N SER A 58 -3.25 13.17 -3.40
CA SER A 58 -4.56 12.89 -2.82
C SER A 58 -5.69 13.24 -3.78
N VAL A 59 -5.59 14.35 -4.49
CA VAL A 59 -6.55 14.75 -5.52
C VAL A 59 -6.57 13.72 -6.66
N TRP A 60 -5.41 13.33 -7.17
CA TRP A 60 -5.33 12.35 -8.24
C TRP A 60 -5.80 10.95 -7.82
N MET A 61 -5.56 10.58 -6.56
CA MET A 61 -6.10 9.32 -6.02
C MET A 61 -7.64 9.35 -6.03
N LEU A 62 -8.28 10.47 -5.68
CA LEU A 62 -9.73 10.61 -5.71
C LEU A 62 -10.30 10.68 -7.14
N VAL A 63 -9.51 11.10 -8.13
CA VAL A 63 -9.91 11.05 -9.55
C VAL A 63 -10.17 9.60 -10.00
N ALA A 64 -9.59 8.60 -9.35
CA ALA A 64 -9.85 7.20 -9.66
C ALA A 64 -11.33 6.82 -9.50
N THR A 65 -12.03 7.34 -8.50
CA THR A 65 -13.37 6.83 -8.15
C THR A 65 -14.45 7.90 -8.02
N VAL A 66 -14.11 9.13 -7.65
CA VAL A 66 -15.12 10.19 -7.47
C VAL A 66 -15.85 10.53 -8.78
N PRO A 67 -15.19 10.80 -9.91
CA PRO A 67 -15.87 11.03 -11.20
C PRO A 67 -16.70 9.83 -11.62
N ALA A 68 -16.18 8.61 -11.49
CA ALA A 68 -16.93 7.40 -11.76
C ALA A 68 -18.18 7.30 -10.87
N THR A 69 -18.08 7.68 -9.59
CA THR A 69 -19.22 7.65 -8.66
C THR A 69 -20.28 8.68 -9.04
N VAL A 70 -19.89 9.86 -9.50
CA VAL A 70 -20.82 10.89 -10.00
C VAL A 70 -21.54 10.41 -11.27
N LEU A 71 -20.82 9.79 -12.19
CA LEU A 71 -21.38 9.37 -13.49
C LEU A 71 -22.20 8.09 -13.39
N VAL A 72 -21.64 7.04 -12.80
CA VAL A 72 -22.20 5.68 -12.83
C VAL A 72 -22.64 5.16 -11.45
N GLY A 73 -22.60 6.00 -10.42
CA GLY A 73 -22.95 5.64 -9.07
C GLY A 73 -21.85 4.82 -8.40
N ARG A 74 -22.17 4.17 -7.28
CA ARG A 74 -21.22 3.36 -6.50
C ARG A 74 -20.79 2.06 -7.20
N PHE A 75 -20.53 2.14 -8.50
CA PHE A 75 -20.17 1.00 -9.34
C PHE A 75 -18.83 0.40 -8.89
N PHE A 76 -17.86 1.24 -8.52
CA PHE A 76 -16.60 0.83 -7.93
C PHE A 76 -16.80 -0.13 -6.75
N CYS A 77 -17.65 0.24 -5.78
CA CYS A 77 -17.93 -0.61 -4.59
C CYS A 77 -18.56 -1.95 -4.97
N GLY A 78 -19.30 -2.02 -6.08
CA GLY A 78 -19.98 -3.24 -6.53
C GLY A 78 -19.08 -4.21 -7.26
N PHE A 79 -18.10 -3.72 -8.02
CA PHE A 79 -17.31 -4.50 -8.98
C PHE A 79 -15.81 -4.50 -8.71
N PHE A 80 -15.22 -3.41 -8.22
CA PHE A 80 -13.77 -3.23 -8.15
C PHE A 80 -13.20 -3.31 -6.72
N CYS A 81 -13.98 -2.95 -5.70
CA CYS A 81 -13.48 -2.91 -4.33
C CYS A 81 -13.06 -4.30 -3.84
N SER A 82 -11.75 -4.51 -3.63
CA SER A 82 -11.15 -5.75 -3.15
C SER A 82 -11.67 -6.17 -1.78
N PHE A 83 -11.79 -5.22 -0.84
CA PHE A 83 -12.35 -5.47 0.50
C PHE A 83 -13.81 -5.93 0.45
N GLY A 84 -14.61 -5.34 -0.47
CA GLY A 84 -15.98 -5.77 -0.72
C GLY A 84 -16.07 -7.15 -1.39
N ALA A 85 -15.11 -7.51 -2.22
CA ALA A 85 -15.03 -8.82 -2.87
C ALA A 85 -14.78 -9.94 -1.86
N VAL A 86 -13.84 -9.73 -0.91
CA VAL A 86 -13.56 -10.69 0.16
C VAL A 86 -14.81 -10.92 1.04
N GLN A 87 -15.54 -9.87 1.38
CA GLN A 87 -16.80 -10.02 2.12
C GLN A 87 -17.87 -10.78 1.32
N ASP A 88 -17.96 -10.57 0.00
CA ASP A 88 -18.85 -11.36 -0.87
C ASP A 88 -18.43 -12.84 -0.90
N LEU A 89 -17.11 -13.14 -0.90
CA LEU A 89 -16.56 -14.51 -0.84
C LEU A 89 -16.86 -15.20 0.49
N LEU A 90 -16.60 -14.51 1.61
CA LEU A 90 -16.94 -15.04 2.96
C LEU A 90 -18.42 -15.34 3.10
N TRP A 91 -19.28 -14.43 2.61
CA TRP A 91 -20.72 -14.66 2.58
C TRP A 91 -21.11 -15.89 1.75
N PHE A 92 -20.48 -16.10 0.61
CA PHE A 92 -20.75 -17.24 -0.26
C PHE A 92 -20.30 -18.55 0.41
N GLY A 93 -19.07 -18.57 0.96
CA GLY A 93 -18.51 -19.74 1.63
C GLY A 93 -19.26 -20.13 2.91
N SER A 94 -19.82 -19.16 3.64
CA SER A 94 -20.55 -19.39 4.91
C SER A 94 -22.00 -19.91 4.74
N HIS A 95 -22.39 -20.34 3.55
CA HIS A 95 -23.74 -20.85 3.26
C HIS A 95 -24.14 -22.00 4.19
N ARG A 96 -23.25 -22.97 4.45
CA ARG A 96 -23.54 -24.10 5.38
C ARG A 96 -23.69 -23.60 6.82
N LEU A 97 -22.85 -22.68 7.27
CA LEU A 97 -22.90 -22.13 8.62
C LEU A 97 -24.21 -21.37 8.87
N ARG A 98 -24.68 -20.58 7.89
CA ARG A 98 -25.98 -19.87 8.01
C ARG A 98 -27.19 -20.80 8.00
N ALA A 99 -27.06 -21.98 7.43
CA ALA A 99 -28.14 -22.98 7.48
C ALA A 99 -28.30 -23.54 8.90
N LEU A 100 -27.22 -23.62 9.68
CA LEU A 100 -27.24 -24.07 11.09
C LEU A 100 -27.84 -23.01 12.04
N PHE A 101 -27.70 -21.73 11.68
CA PHE A 101 -28.20 -20.60 12.48
C PHE A 101 -29.25 -19.79 11.71
N PRO A 102 -30.49 -20.30 11.61
CA PRO A 102 -31.57 -19.56 10.96
C PRO A 102 -31.98 -18.35 11.82
N GLY A 103 -31.28 -17.21 11.54
CA GLY A 103 -31.50 -15.97 12.27
C GLY A 103 -32.96 -15.49 12.14
N LYS A 104 -33.61 -15.20 13.27
CA LYS A 104 -34.97 -14.69 13.32
C LYS A 104 -35.06 -13.34 12.56
N ARG A 105 -36.06 -13.22 11.69
CA ARG A 105 -36.38 -12.09 10.81
C ARG A 105 -36.70 -10.74 11.49
N ASN A 106 -36.65 -10.65 12.82
CA ASN A 106 -37.07 -9.45 13.56
C ASN A 106 -36.05 -8.30 13.58
N LEU A 107 -34.89 -8.47 12.94
CA LEU A 107 -33.82 -7.46 12.90
C LEU A 107 -33.99 -6.36 11.84
N LYS A 108 -35.11 -6.30 11.11
CA LYS A 108 -35.32 -5.30 10.05
C LYS A 108 -35.29 -3.84 10.54
N LYS A 109 -35.81 -3.59 11.75
CA LYS A 109 -35.79 -2.25 12.36
C LYS A 109 -34.34 -1.88 12.78
N ALA A 110 -33.68 -2.79 13.48
CA ALA A 110 -32.29 -2.63 13.90
C ALA A 110 -31.36 -2.42 12.69
N ASP A 111 -31.50 -3.22 11.63
CA ASP A 111 -30.74 -3.09 10.40
C ASP A 111 -30.87 -1.70 9.75
N ARG A 112 -32.06 -1.10 9.79
CA ARG A 112 -32.27 0.25 9.26
C ARG A 112 -31.49 1.30 10.03
N ILE A 113 -31.47 1.18 11.38
CA ILE A 113 -30.75 2.10 12.27
C ILE A 113 -29.25 1.92 12.12
N PHE A 114 -28.76 0.68 12.15
CA PHE A 114 -27.33 0.38 12.01
C PHE A 114 -26.71 0.87 10.68
N ARG A 115 -27.47 1.04 9.62
CA ARG A 115 -26.97 1.64 8.36
C ARG A 115 -26.52 3.09 8.51
N PHE A 116 -27.03 3.80 9.50
CA PHE A 116 -26.57 5.16 9.78
C PHE A 116 -25.25 5.19 10.55
N ALA A 117 -24.83 4.08 11.16
CA ALA A 117 -23.56 4.00 11.91
C ALA A 117 -22.35 4.41 11.06
N LYS A 118 -22.32 4.12 9.75
CA LYS A 118 -21.24 4.54 8.86
C LYS A 118 -21.09 6.07 8.77
N TYR A 119 -22.18 6.84 8.91
CA TYR A 119 -22.13 8.30 8.93
C TYR A 119 -21.58 8.81 10.28
N ALA A 120 -21.91 8.14 11.38
CA ALA A 120 -21.30 8.43 12.67
C ALA A 120 -19.81 8.10 12.69
N VAL A 121 -19.39 6.99 12.07
CA VAL A 121 -17.99 6.64 11.88
C VAL A 121 -17.28 7.69 11.04
N LEU A 122 -17.85 8.14 9.92
CA LEU A 122 -17.30 9.19 9.08
C LEU A 122 -17.14 10.50 9.87
N PHE A 123 -18.16 10.89 10.63
CA PHE A 123 -18.12 12.09 11.45
C PHE A 123 -17.03 12.02 12.53
N TYR A 124 -16.85 10.85 13.16
CA TYR A 124 -15.77 10.60 14.09
C TYR A 124 -14.39 10.79 13.43
N PHE A 125 -14.18 10.26 12.22
CA PHE A 125 -12.92 10.45 11.49
C PHE A 125 -12.66 11.92 11.15
N ILE A 126 -13.68 12.65 10.68
CA ILE A 126 -13.54 14.06 10.31
C ILE A 126 -13.16 14.91 11.54
N ILE A 127 -13.84 14.72 12.68
CA ILE A 127 -13.66 15.60 13.85
C ILE A 127 -12.45 15.19 14.68
N PHE A 128 -12.22 13.90 14.91
CA PHE A 128 -11.23 13.47 15.90
C PHE A 128 -9.92 13.01 15.27
N VAL A 129 -9.97 12.27 14.15
CA VAL A 129 -8.78 11.67 13.56
C VAL A 129 -8.08 12.62 12.60
N TRP A 130 -8.82 13.20 11.66
CA TRP A 130 -8.25 14.04 10.61
C TRP A 130 -7.98 15.48 11.05
N SER A 131 -8.64 15.94 12.11
CA SER A 131 -8.30 17.22 12.76
C SER A 131 -6.99 17.16 13.56
N GLY A 132 -6.48 15.96 13.87
CA GLY A 132 -5.28 15.78 14.68
C GLY A 132 -5.52 15.84 16.20
N VAL A 133 -6.78 15.92 16.65
CA VAL A 133 -7.14 15.95 18.09
C VAL A 133 -6.77 14.64 18.77
N THR A 134 -6.92 13.50 18.08
CA THR A 134 -6.52 12.20 18.61
C THR A 134 -5.30 11.70 17.86
N ALA A 135 -4.21 11.47 18.59
CA ALA A 135 -3.01 10.81 18.08
C ALA A 135 -3.22 9.27 17.97
N VAL A 136 -4.35 8.84 17.38
CA VAL A 136 -4.61 7.41 17.15
C VAL A 136 -3.69 6.93 16.04
N LYS A 137 -2.48 6.51 16.40
CA LYS A 137 -1.50 5.88 15.49
C LYS A 137 -1.81 4.40 15.20
N THR A 138 -2.95 3.88 15.65
CA THR A 138 -3.31 2.48 15.43
C THR A 138 -3.78 2.27 13.99
N ALA A 139 -3.18 1.30 13.33
CA ALA A 139 -3.60 0.89 11.99
C ALA A 139 -5.08 0.50 11.98
N GLY A 140 -5.85 1.08 11.06
CA GLY A 140 -7.25 0.71 10.86
C GLY A 140 -7.40 -0.71 10.28
N PRO A 141 -8.59 -1.31 10.34
CA PRO A 141 -8.80 -2.68 9.85
C PRO A 141 -8.51 -2.83 8.35
N TRP A 142 -8.69 -1.78 7.54
CA TRP A 142 -8.35 -1.77 6.12
C TRP A 142 -6.85 -1.66 5.86
N GLN A 143 -6.08 -0.96 6.73
CA GLN A 143 -4.61 -0.92 6.65
C GLN A 143 -4.02 -2.29 6.96
N VAL A 144 -4.51 -2.95 8.01
CA VAL A 144 -4.11 -4.32 8.32
C VAL A 144 -4.45 -5.25 7.15
N PHE A 145 -5.65 -5.13 6.58
CA PHE A 145 -6.03 -5.89 5.39
C PHE A 145 -5.09 -5.62 4.21
N GLY A 146 -4.75 -4.36 3.93
CA GLY A 146 -3.83 -3.95 2.89
C GLY A 146 -2.45 -4.60 3.04
N GLN A 147 -1.90 -4.64 4.26
CA GLN A 147 -0.62 -5.29 4.56
C GLN A 147 -0.60 -6.78 4.22
N TYR A 148 -1.71 -7.52 4.49
CA TYR A 148 -1.80 -8.95 4.17
C TYR A 148 -2.07 -9.25 2.69
N VAL A 149 -2.64 -8.30 1.97
CA VAL A 149 -2.98 -8.46 0.54
C VAL A 149 -1.88 -7.94 -0.37
N SER A 150 -0.95 -7.12 0.13
CA SER A 150 0.23 -6.66 -0.61
C SER A 150 1.15 -7.85 -0.90
N PHE A 151 1.35 -8.15 -2.19
CA PHE A 151 2.23 -9.23 -2.63
C PHE A 151 3.69 -8.87 -2.34
N GLY A 152 4.41 -9.78 -1.69
CA GLY A 152 5.86 -9.69 -1.51
C GLY A 152 6.36 -9.65 -0.06
N HIS A 153 5.57 -9.22 0.90
CA HIS A 153 5.95 -9.21 2.32
C HIS A 153 4.81 -9.73 3.19
N TRP A 154 5.04 -10.84 3.88
CA TRP A 154 4.12 -11.36 4.88
C TRP A 154 4.41 -10.69 6.24
N PRO A 155 3.52 -9.85 6.78
CA PRO A 155 3.81 -9.04 7.98
C PRO A 155 3.80 -9.83 9.30
N GLY A 156 3.78 -11.16 9.27
CA GLY A 156 3.67 -12.00 10.46
C GLY A 156 2.32 -11.86 11.17
N LEU A 157 2.24 -12.31 12.44
CA LEU A 157 0.99 -12.28 13.22
C LEU A 157 0.79 -10.98 14.02
N LYS A 158 1.83 -10.15 14.20
CA LYS A 158 1.76 -8.93 15.01
C LYS A 158 0.65 -7.95 14.59
N PRO A 159 0.44 -7.62 13.30
CA PRO A 159 -0.65 -6.74 12.88
C PRO A 159 -2.03 -7.29 13.20
N LEU A 160 -2.21 -8.61 13.20
CA LEU A 160 -3.49 -9.24 13.49
C LEU A 160 -3.90 -9.12 14.97
N LEU A 161 -2.92 -9.05 15.88
CA LEU A 161 -3.13 -8.84 17.31
C LEU A 161 -3.34 -7.35 17.66
N SER A 162 -3.15 -6.44 16.70
CA SER A 162 -3.45 -5.02 16.88
C SER A 162 -4.96 -4.76 16.96
N VAL A 163 -5.35 -3.60 17.47
CA VAL A 163 -6.77 -3.17 17.50
C VAL A 163 -7.39 -3.25 16.11
N GLY A 164 -6.65 -2.83 15.07
CA GLY A 164 -7.09 -2.93 13.67
C GLY A 164 -7.30 -4.37 13.20
N GLY A 165 -6.43 -5.29 13.62
CA GLY A 165 -6.55 -6.71 13.30
C GLY A 165 -7.75 -7.36 13.98
N ILE A 166 -7.99 -7.05 15.25
CA ILE A 166 -9.16 -7.52 15.98
C ILE A 166 -10.45 -7.00 15.31
N LEU A 167 -10.50 -5.72 14.95
CA LEU A 167 -11.63 -5.16 14.21
C LEU A 167 -11.82 -5.83 12.84
N LEU A 168 -10.74 -6.15 12.14
CA LEU A 168 -10.80 -6.89 10.88
C LEU A 168 -11.40 -8.27 11.06
N LEU A 169 -11.03 -9.00 12.12
CA LEU A 169 -11.61 -10.30 12.46
C LEU A 169 -13.11 -10.17 12.77
N VAL A 170 -13.51 -9.17 13.54
CA VAL A 170 -14.93 -8.89 13.83
C VAL A 170 -15.70 -8.60 12.54
N ILE A 171 -15.12 -7.83 11.61
CA ILE A 171 -15.73 -7.54 10.30
C ILE A 171 -15.89 -8.84 9.49
N PHE A 172 -14.89 -9.71 9.48
CA PHE A 172 -14.94 -10.97 8.75
C PHE A 172 -15.98 -11.92 9.34
N ILE A 173 -16.04 -12.06 10.67
CA ILE A 173 -17.06 -12.85 11.36
C ILE A 173 -18.46 -12.27 11.07
N GLY A 174 -18.64 -10.96 11.16
CA GLY A 174 -19.90 -10.30 10.81
C GLY A 174 -20.31 -10.54 9.34
N SER A 175 -19.32 -10.64 8.44
CA SER A 175 -19.54 -10.90 7.01
C SER A 175 -20.00 -12.34 6.71
N LEU A 176 -19.77 -13.29 7.63
CA LEU A 176 -20.32 -14.64 7.52
C LEU A 176 -21.86 -14.65 7.70
N PHE A 177 -22.40 -13.74 8.52
CA PHE A 177 -23.82 -13.65 8.84
C PHE A 177 -24.59 -12.59 8.05
N VAL A 178 -23.92 -11.46 7.74
CA VAL A 178 -24.51 -10.34 6.99
C VAL A 178 -23.64 -10.03 5.76
N GLN A 179 -24.24 -10.15 4.57
CA GLN A 179 -23.52 -9.86 3.33
C GLN A 179 -23.04 -8.41 3.33
N ARG A 180 -21.74 -8.20 3.06
CA ARG A 180 -21.09 -6.88 3.04
C ARG A 180 -21.27 -6.11 4.34
N PHE A 181 -21.07 -6.79 5.46
CA PHE A 181 -21.25 -6.26 6.82
C PHE A 181 -20.58 -4.89 7.01
N PHE A 182 -19.28 -4.78 6.72
CA PHE A 182 -18.55 -3.52 6.84
C PHE A 182 -19.08 -2.44 5.90
N CYS A 183 -19.23 -2.77 4.61
CA CYS A 183 -19.72 -1.82 3.59
C CYS A 183 -21.12 -1.28 3.91
N ARG A 184 -21.91 -2.08 4.62
CA ARG A 184 -23.29 -1.74 4.96
C ARG A 184 -23.40 -0.85 6.19
N TYR A 185 -22.55 -1.07 7.22
CA TYR A 185 -22.71 -0.45 8.52
C TYR A 185 -21.56 0.48 8.93
N PHE A 186 -20.33 0.23 8.51
CA PHE A 186 -19.15 0.88 9.09
C PHE A 186 -18.24 1.59 8.09
N CYS A 187 -18.40 1.36 6.79
CA CYS A 187 -17.49 1.90 5.76
C CYS A 187 -17.65 3.42 5.61
N PRO A 188 -16.65 4.25 6.03
CA PRO A 188 -16.75 5.70 5.93
C PRO A 188 -16.69 6.19 4.46
N MET A 189 -15.87 5.56 3.61
CA MET A 189 -15.88 5.83 2.16
C MET A 189 -17.24 5.48 1.54
N GLY A 190 -17.87 4.41 2.03
CA GLY A 190 -19.24 4.07 1.64
C GLY A 190 -20.25 5.15 2.01
N ALA A 191 -20.05 5.90 3.10
CA ALA A 191 -20.88 7.05 3.45
C ALA A 191 -20.66 8.21 2.47
N ILE A 192 -19.40 8.57 2.16
CA ILE A 192 -19.04 9.63 1.20
C ILE A 192 -19.64 9.32 -0.17
N TYR A 193 -19.38 8.12 -0.71
CA TYR A 193 -19.92 7.73 -2.02
C TYR A 193 -21.44 7.60 -2.03
N SER A 194 -22.08 7.33 -0.88
CA SER A 194 -23.53 7.33 -0.77
C SER A 194 -24.12 8.72 -1.03
N LEU A 195 -23.47 9.77 -0.55
CA LEU A 195 -23.90 11.15 -0.76
C LEU A 195 -23.67 11.57 -2.22
N ILE A 196 -22.47 11.33 -2.75
CA ILE A 196 -22.09 11.70 -4.11
C ILE A 196 -22.95 10.97 -5.16
N SER A 197 -23.21 9.68 -4.96
CA SER A 197 -23.93 8.86 -5.94
C SER A 197 -25.41 9.19 -6.11
N GLN A 198 -25.96 10.07 -5.27
CA GLN A 198 -27.36 10.55 -5.47
C GLN A 198 -27.51 11.29 -6.79
N ALA A 199 -26.44 11.99 -7.23
CA ALA A 199 -26.40 12.69 -8.53
C ALA A 199 -26.17 11.77 -9.73
N SER A 200 -25.92 10.47 -9.55
CA SER A 200 -25.54 9.56 -10.64
C SER A 200 -26.59 9.43 -11.74
N PHE A 201 -26.08 9.34 -12.98
CA PHE A 201 -26.93 9.20 -14.16
C PHE A 201 -27.37 7.76 -14.39
N LEU A 202 -26.56 6.78 -14.01
CA LEU A 202 -26.84 5.37 -14.22
C LEU A 202 -27.75 4.82 -13.12
N LYS A 203 -29.03 4.65 -13.43
CA LYS A 203 -30.08 4.19 -12.49
C LYS A 203 -30.65 2.85 -12.94
N ILE A 204 -31.22 2.11 -12.01
CA ILE A 204 -31.95 0.86 -12.27
C ILE A 204 -33.43 1.19 -12.21
N ASP A 205 -34.13 1.04 -13.32
CA ASP A 205 -35.58 1.20 -13.41
C ASP A 205 -36.24 -0.14 -13.09
N LYS A 206 -37.29 -0.08 -12.28
CA LYS A 206 -38.09 -1.23 -11.84
C LYS A 206 -39.57 -0.81 -11.72
N PRO A 207 -40.27 -0.66 -12.86
CA PRO A 207 -41.69 -0.29 -12.86
C PRO A 207 -42.50 -1.21 -11.97
N ARG A 208 -43.40 -0.66 -11.15
CA ARG A 208 -44.23 -1.45 -10.21
C ARG A 208 -45.31 -2.26 -10.89
N ASP A 209 -45.82 -1.78 -12.00
CA ASP A 209 -46.91 -2.42 -12.75
C ASP A 209 -46.59 -3.87 -13.13
N GLY A 210 -45.30 -4.16 -13.36
CA GLY A 210 -44.82 -5.52 -13.60
C GLY A 210 -44.52 -6.34 -12.35
N CYS A 211 -44.54 -5.74 -11.15
CA CYS A 211 -44.20 -6.42 -9.89
C CYS A 211 -45.42 -6.97 -9.17
N GLY A 212 -45.49 -8.29 -9.02
CA GLY A 212 -46.45 -8.93 -8.10
C GLY A 212 -45.96 -8.92 -6.64
N LYS A 213 -46.50 -9.78 -5.81
CA LYS A 213 -46.11 -9.96 -4.37
C LYS A 213 -44.69 -10.56 -4.18
N CYS A 214 -43.83 -10.53 -5.20
CA CYS A 214 -42.49 -11.10 -5.18
C CYS A 214 -41.50 -10.15 -4.51
N HIS A 215 -40.76 -10.60 -3.49
CA HIS A 215 -39.78 -9.83 -2.75
C HIS A 215 -38.33 -10.25 -3.04
N LEU A 216 -38.05 -11.00 -4.13
CA LEU A 216 -36.73 -11.55 -4.44
C LEU A 216 -35.64 -10.50 -4.58
N CYS A 217 -35.92 -9.36 -5.24
CA CYS A 217 -34.94 -8.29 -5.39
C CYS A 217 -34.49 -7.69 -4.05
N THR A 218 -35.41 -7.56 -3.08
CA THR A 218 -35.11 -7.09 -1.73
C THR A 218 -34.35 -8.14 -0.93
N SER A 219 -34.77 -9.42 -0.98
CA SER A 219 -34.13 -10.51 -0.22
C SER A 219 -32.69 -10.81 -0.72
N LYS A 220 -32.38 -10.56 -1.98
CA LYS A 220 -31.06 -10.76 -2.60
C LYS A 220 -30.19 -9.51 -2.62
N CYS A 221 -30.68 -8.37 -2.09
CA CYS A 221 -29.91 -7.13 -2.04
C CYS A 221 -28.81 -7.21 -0.98
N PRO A 222 -27.51 -7.14 -1.33
CA PRO A 222 -26.42 -7.20 -0.36
C PRO A 222 -26.42 -6.02 0.60
N MET A 223 -26.94 -4.86 0.16
CA MET A 223 -27.09 -3.67 1.00
C MET A 223 -28.41 -3.67 1.80
N GLY A 224 -29.23 -4.71 1.68
CA GLY A 224 -30.47 -4.88 2.43
C GLY A 224 -31.55 -3.81 2.18
N MET A 225 -31.50 -3.14 1.02
CA MET A 225 -32.49 -2.11 0.69
C MET A 225 -33.87 -2.71 0.46
N ASP A 226 -34.90 -2.01 0.93
CA ASP A 226 -36.27 -2.33 0.53
C ASP A 226 -36.53 -1.76 -0.87
N LEU A 227 -36.59 -2.67 -1.83
CA LEU A 227 -36.81 -2.34 -3.24
C LEU A 227 -38.26 -2.53 -3.67
N THR A 228 -39.12 -2.99 -2.79
CA THR A 228 -40.52 -3.32 -3.12
C THR A 228 -41.34 -2.09 -3.48
N LYS A 229 -41.05 -0.97 -2.81
CA LYS A 229 -41.82 0.28 -2.92
C LYS A 229 -41.19 1.29 -3.92
N LYS A 230 -40.09 0.93 -4.63
CA LYS A 230 -39.36 1.86 -5.49
C LYS A 230 -39.52 1.51 -6.96
N ASP A 231 -39.94 2.46 -7.77
CA ASP A 231 -39.99 2.34 -9.23
C ASP A 231 -38.62 2.56 -9.86
N ARG A 232 -37.76 3.34 -9.18
CA ARG A 232 -36.41 3.63 -9.60
C ARG A 232 -35.46 3.45 -8.43
N ILE A 233 -34.38 2.73 -8.67
CA ILE A 233 -33.29 2.55 -7.72
C ILE A 233 -32.18 3.51 -8.16
N ALA A 234 -32.10 4.63 -7.46
CA ALA A 234 -31.11 5.69 -7.71
C ALA A 234 -30.18 5.77 -6.52
N GLY A 235 -28.88 5.99 -6.77
CA GLY A 235 -27.84 6.43 -5.84
C GLY A 235 -27.93 5.96 -4.39
N GLY A 236 -27.32 6.74 -3.52
CA GLY A 236 -27.31 6.51 -2.08
C GLY A 236 -26.74 5.13 -1.72
N GLU A 237 -27.56 4.27 -1.14
CA GLU A 237 -27.10 2.96 -0.67
C GLU A 237 -26.85 1.92 -1.78
N CYS A 238 -27.28 2.16 -3.01
CA CYS A 238 -27.13 1.22 -4.11
C CYS A 238 -25.67 1.16 -4.60
N ILE A 239 -25.05 -0.02 -4.57
CA ILE A 239 -23.69 -0.27 -5.06
C ILE A 239 -23.67 -0.77 -6.52
N SER A 240 -24.74 -0.61 -7.25
CA SER A 240 -24.91 -1.01 -8.67
C SER A 240 -24.52 -2.47 -8.98
N CYS A 241 -24.55 -3.38 -7.99
CA CYS A 241 -24.10 -4.78 -8.08
C CYS A 241 -24.97 -5.69 -8.95
N GLN A 242 -26.10 -5.21 -9.43
CA GLN A 242 -27.07 -5.87 -10.34
C GLN A 242 -27.74 -7.16 -9.83
N LYS A 243 -27.58 -7.54 -8.58
CA LYS A 243 -28.27 -8.74 -8.05
C LYS A 243 -29.81 -8.64 -8.21
N CYS A 244 -30.39 -7.45 -8.04
CA CYS A 244 -31.83 -7.24 -8.24
C CYS A 244 -32.27 -7.45 -9.71
N VAL A 245 -31.40 -7.14 -10.67
CA VAL A 245 -31.64 -7.36 -12.10
C VAL A 245 -31.52 -8.84 -12.46
N SER A 246 -30.47 -9.50 -11.98
CA SER A 246 -30.21 -10.92 -12.31
C SER A 246 -31.20 -11.89 -11.66
N TRP A 247 -31.74 -11.54 -10.48
CA TRP A 247 -32.71 -12.40 -9.76
C TRP A 247 -34.18 -12.04 -10.05
N CYS A 248 -34.45 -11.07 -10.92
CA CYS A 248 -35.82 -10.72 -11.26
C CYS A 248 -36.45 -11.76 -12.21
N PRO A 249 -37.44 -12.59 -11.79
CA PRO A 249 -38.00 -13.63 -12.63
C PRO A 249 -38.78 -13.05 -13.82
N LYS A 250 -39.36 -11.86 -13.66
CA LYS A 250 -40.12 -11.16 -14.69
C LYS A 250 -39.27 -10.27 -15.60
N GLY A 251 -37.94 -10.10 -15.31
CA GLY A 251 -37.07 -9.19 -16.06
C GLY A 251 -37.43 -7.71 -15.92
N ASN A 252 -38.25 -7.37 -14.92
CA ASN A 252 -38.79 -6.03 -14.74
C ASN A 252 -37.75 -5.02 -14.20
N ALA A 253 -36.73 -5.49 -13.44
CA ALA A 253 -35.62 -4.67 -13.01
C ALA A 253 -34.56 -4.64 -14.13
N ARG A 254 -34.21 -3.44 -14.62
CA ARG A 254 -33.23 -3.25 -15.70
C ARG A 254 -32.45 -1.96 -15.52
N PHE A 255 -31.23 -1.90 -16.00
CA PHE A 255 -30.56 -0.61 -16.17
C PHE A 255 -31.30 0.25 -17.17
N ARG A 256 -31.33 1.55 -16.91
CA ARG A 256 -31.91 2.54 -17.82
C ARG A 256 -31.21 2.48 -19.20
N SER A 257 -29.90 2.29 -19.24
CA SER A 257 -29.15 2.05 -20.47
C SER A 257 -28.98 0.55 -20.74
N ARG A 258 -29.16 0.11 -21.98
CA ARG A 258 -28.89 -1.26 -22.44
C ARG A 258 -27.45 -1.70 -22.21
N TYR A 259 -26.53 -0.76 -22.25
CA TYR A 259 -25.08 -0.94 -22.04
C TYR A 259 -24.60 -0.52 -20.66
N GLY A 260 -25.49 -0.34 -19.69
CA GLY A 260 -25.19 0.23 -18.38
C GLY A 260 -24.06 -0.46 -17.63
N VAL A 261 -23.86 -1.78 -17.80
CA VAL A 261 -22.70 -2.50 -17.22
C VAL A 261 -21.42 -2.13 -17.93
N LEU A 262 -21.42 -2.13 -19.26
CA LEU A 262 -20.24 -1.78 -20.05
C LEU A 262 -19.81 -0.34 -19.79
N ILE A 263 -20.77 0.58 -19.74
CA ILE A 263 -20.52 1.98 -19.39
C ILE A 263 -19.92 2.07 -17.98
N GLY A 264 -20.52 1.37 -17.01
CA GLY A 264 -20.03 1.36 -15.62
C GLY A 264 -18.61 0.82 -15.50
N VAL A 265 -18.30 -0.31 -16.13
CA VAL A 265 -16.95 -0.88 -16.17
C VAL A 265 -16.00 0.06 -16.90
N GLY A 266 -16.35 0.50 -18.10
CA GLY A 266 -15.48 1.35 -18.93
C GLY A 266 -15.11 2.66 -18.24
N VAL A 267 -16.09 3.40 -17.72
CA VAL A 267 -15.86 4.66 -16.99
C VAL A 267 -14.97 4.42 -15.78
N THR A 268 -15.26 3.39 -14.97
CA THR A 268 -14.46 3.11 -13.76
C THR A 268 -13.03 2.68 -14.12
N CYS A 269 -12.84 1.86 -15.16
CA CYS A 269 -11.50 1.49 -15.62
C CYS A 269 -10.71 2.71 -16.12
N ILE A 270 -11.33 3.56 -16.93
CA ILE A 270 -10.68 4.76 -17.47
C ILE A 270 -10.24 5.69 -16.34
N THR A 271 -11.12 5.99 -15.37
CA THR A 271 -10.77 6.87 -14.26
C THR A 271 -9.64 6.31 -13.39
N ILE A 272 -9.65 5.00 -13.12
CA ILE A 272 -8.57 4.32 -12.39
C ILE A 272 -7.27 4.39 -13.20
N MET A 273 -7.29 4.07 -14.49
CA MET A 273 -6.08 4.12 -15.34
C MET A 273 -5.49 5.52 -15.40
N VAL A 274 -6.30 6.55 -15.62
CA VAL A 274 -5.85 7.95 -15.67
C VAL A 274 -5.19 8.34 -14.35
N SER A 275 -5.82 8.01 -13.22
CA SER A 275 -5.27 8.28 -11.89
C SER A 275 -3.93 7.58 -11.68
N GLN A 276 -3.83 6.29 -11.96
CA GLN A 276 -2.61 5.51 -11.73
C GLN A 276 -1.46 5.95 -12.65
N LEU A 277 -1.74 6.23 -13.93
CA LEU A 277 -0.74 6.75 -14.87
C LEU A 277 -0.18 8.10 -14.42
N PHE A 278 -1.04 8.98 -13.93
CA PHE A 278 -0.60 10.28 -13.44
C PHE A 278 0.25 10.16 -12.17
N ILE A 279 -0.18 9.33 -11.20
CA ILE A 279 0.57 9.08 -9.96
C ILE A 279 1.93 8.47 -10.30
N ALA A 280 1.97 7.42 -11.13
CA ALA A 280 3.20 6.77 -11.55
C ALA A 280 4.14 7.73 -12.30
N GLY A 281 3.61 8.56 -13.19
CA GLY A 281 4.38 9.56 -13.93
C GLY A 281 5.02 10.62 -13.03
N ASN A 282 4.30 11.10 -12.01
CA ASN A 282 4.85 12.06 -11.06
C ASN A 282 5.90 11.42 -10.15
N LEU A 283 5.66 10.20 -9.64
CA LEU A 283 6.65 9.46 -8.84
C LEU A 283 7.93 9.18 -9.63
N ALA A 284 7.81 8.85 -10.93
CA ALA A 284 8.97 8.68 -11.80
C ALA A 284 9.75 9.99 -11.98
N ARG A 285 9.06 11.11 -12.17
CA ARG A 285 9.68 12.44 -12.28
C ARG A 285 10.39 12.85 -10.98
N GLU A 286 9.78 12.63 -9.82
CA GLU A 286 10.40 12.90 -8.51
C GLU A 286 11.67 12.07 -8.31
N LYS A 287 11.61 10.76 -8.59
CA LYS A 287 12.80 9.90 -8.53
C LYS A 287 13.91 10.33 -9.49
N MET A 288 13.56 10.77 -10.69
CA MET A 288 14.53 11.33 -11.64
C MET A 288 15.12 12.64 -11.12
N ALA A 289 14.29 13.55 -10.58
CA ALA A 289 14.77 14.80 -10.01
C ALA A 289 15.69 14.58 -8.80
N ASP A 290 15.34 13.64 -7.91
CA ASP A 290 16.19 13.25 -6.77
C ASP A 290 17.49 12.59 -7.24
N SER A 291 17.46 11.79 -8.30
CA SER A 291 18.67 11.21 -8.90
C SER A 291 19.57 12.28 -9.49
N VAL A 292 19.00 13.24 -10.24
CA VAL A 292 19.73 14.38 -10.81
C VAL A 292 20.28 15.27 -9.70
N LYS A 293 19.50 15.51 -8.63
CA LYS A 293 19.95 16.31 -7.49
C LYS A 293 21.10 15.62 -6.75
N LYS A 294 21.01 14.31 -6.48
CA LYS A 294 22.09 13.52 -5.91
C LYS A 294 23.32 13.49 -6.81
N THR A 295 23.14 13.39 -8.12
CA THR A 295 24.25 13.47 -9.08
C THR A 295 24.87 14.87 -9.10
N ALA A 296 24.06 15.93 -8.99
CA ALA A 296 24.53 17.31 -8.91
C ALA A 296 25.21 17.60 -7.55
N GLU A 297 24.70 17.08 -6.45
CA GLU A 297 25.33 17.16 -5.13
C GLU A 297 26.64 16.34 -5.08
N ASN A 298 26.69 15.19 -5.75
CA ASN A 298 27.91 14.41 -5.90
C ASN A 298 28.93 15.05 -6.87
N ASN A 299 28.45 15.92 -7.78
CA ASN A 299 29.29 16.73 -8.69
C ASN A 299 29.52 18.15 -8.18
N ALA A 300 28.91 18.55 -7.07
CA ALA A 300 29.20 19.79 -6.36
C ALA A 300 30.56 19.60 -5.69
N GLU A 301 31.54 19.98 -6.44
CA GLU A 301 32.97 20.07 -6.24
C GLU A 301 33.32 20.24 -4.76
N GLY A 302 34.05 19.27 -4.23
CA GLY A 302 34.84 19.48 -3.03
C GLY A 302 35.81 20.60 -3.33
N ASN A 303 35.49 21.81 -2.90
CA ASN A 303 36.40 22.93 -2.98
C ASN A 303 37.43 22.78 -1.86
N PHE A 304 38.29 21.77 -2.01
CA PHE A 304 39.35 21.47 -1.05
C PHE A 304 40.44 22.54 -1.16
N GLN A 305 41.02 22.97 -0.03
CA GLN A 305 42.13 23.87 -0.08
C GLN A 305 43.40 23.16 -0.66
N ASN A 306 44.12 23.85 -1.51
CA ASN A 306 45.35 23.31 -2.11
C ASN A 306 46.39 23.01 -1.02
N GLY A 307 46.94 21.81 -1.04
CA GLY A 307 47.94 21.39 -0.05
C GLY A 307 48.16 19.89 -0.03
N ILE A 308 49.04 19.46 0.85
CA ILE A 308 49.30 18.05 1.14
C ILE A 308 48.83 17.81 2.59
N TYR A 309 47.94 16.89 2.75
CA TYR A 309 47.31 16.58 4.01
C TYR A 309 47.54 15.12 4.38
N THR A 310 47.83 14.84 5.65
CA THR A 310 47.97 13.47 6.15
C THR A 310 46.91 13.18 7.21
N GLY A 311 46.22 12.05 7.07
CA GLY A 311 45.24 11.62 8.04
C GLY A 311 45.41 10.16 8.42
N THR A 312 44.86 9.81 9.59
CA THR A 312 44.96 8.45 10.13
C THR A 312 43.54 7.90 10.45
N GLY A 313 43.25 6.69 9.97
CA GLY A 313 42.03 5.95 10.28
C GLY A 313 42.32 4.63 10.98
N GLU A 314 41.27 3.94 11.47
CA GLU A 314 41.40 2.62 12.07
C GLU A 314 40.92 1.53 11.11
N GLY A 315 41.87 0.66 10.67
CA GLY A 315 41.59 -0.55 9.91
C GLY A 315 41.24 -1.72 10.84
N TYR A 316 41.33 -2.96 10.30
CA TYR A 316 41.02 -4.17 11.04
C TYR A 316 42.07 -4.53 12.11
N ARG A 317 43.36 -4.35 11.80
CA ARG A 317 44.47 -4.71 12.69
C ARG A 317 45.19 -3.51 13.33
N GLY A 318 44.82 -2.31 12.92
CA GLY A 318 45.43 -1.12 13.47
C GLY A 318 45.31 0.10 12.57
N LYS A 319 46.20 1.07 12.82
CA LYS A 319 46.15 2.37 12.13
C LYS A 319 46.49 2.26 10.65
N VAL A 320 45.79 3.06 9.86
CA VAL A 320 46.03 3.27 8.43
C VAL A 320 46.32 4.73 8.23
N THR A 321 47.44 5.06 7.60
CA THR A 321 47.84 6.43 7.34
C THR A 321 47.80 6.70 5.84
N VAL A 322 47.12 7.78 5.45
CA VAL A 322 46.95 8.19 4.04
C VAL A 322 47.36 9.65 3.86
N THR A 323 48.16 9.92 2.84
CA THR A 323 48.46 11.28 2.38
C THR A 323 47.61 11.64 1.18
N VAL A 324 46.93 12.79 1.28
CA VAL A 324 46.00 13.36 0.28
C VAL A 324 46.65 14.60 -0.31
N LYS A 325 46.79 14.66 -1.62
CA LYS A 325 47.32 15.82 -2.35
C LYS A 325 46.19 16.50 -3.09
N VAL A 326 46.00 17.77 -2.80
CA VAL A 326 45.00 18.63 -3.42
C VAL A 326 45.63 19.69 -4.24
N ALA A 327 45.27 19.81 -5.52
CA ALA A 327 45.67 20.88 -6.41
C ALA A 327 44.44 21.38 -7.20
N ASP A 328 44.33 22.69 -7.38
CA ASP A 328 43.22 23.36 -8.06
C ASP A 328 41.85 23.01 -7.48
N GLY A 329 41.79 22.87 -6.13
CA GLY A 329 40.58 22.51 -5.42
C GLY A 329 40.14 21.05 -5.59
N LYS A 330 40.93 20.20 -6.20
CA LYS A 330 40.64 18.79 -6.52
C LYS A 330 41.64 17.83 -5.88
N ILE A 331 41.16 16.67 -5.48
CA ILE A 331 42.03 15.57 -5.05
C ILE A 331 42.76 15.03 -6.27
N THR A 332 44.05 15.23 -6.32
CA THR A 332 44.88 14.80 -7.46
C THR A 332 45.59 13.48 -7.22
N GLU A 333 45.94 13.20 -5.95
CA GLU A 333 46.67 11.99 -5.61
C GLU A 333 46.34 11.54 -4.19
N LEU A 334 46.17 10.23 -3.98
CA LEU A 334 45.99 9.57 -2.69
C LEU A 334 47.09 8.52 -2.53
N VAL A 335 47.92 8.66 -1.49
CA VAL A 335 49.02 7.76 -1.18
C VAL A 335 48.74 7.05 0.15
N LEU A 336 48.84 5.74 0.14
CA LEU A 336 48.83 4.94 1.37
C LEU A 336 50.25 4.85 1.90
N ASP A 337 50.52 5.49 3.05
CA ASP A 337 51.84 5.59 3.64
C ASP A 337 52.13 4.39 4.57
N ASP A 338 51.22 4.07 5.47
CA ASP A 338 51.42 2.98 6.43
C ASP A 338 50.10 2.31 6.78
N TYR A 339 50.13 1.01 7.05
CA TYR A 339 48.98 0.23 7.45
C TYR A 339 49.36 -1.04 8.19
N ALA A 340 48.51 -1.47 9.15
CA ALA A 340 48.68 -2.70 9.92
C ALA A 340 47.90 -3.89 9.39
N ASP A 341 46.96 -3.66 8.47
CA ASP A 341 46.07 -4.66 7.91
C ASP A 341 46.74 -5.64 6.96
N ASP A 342 46.12 -6.79 6.70
CA ASP A 342 46.61 -7.75 5.71
C ASP A 342 46.69 -7.16 4.30
N LYS A 343 47.82 -7.31 3.66
CA LYS A 343 48.13 -6.73 2.36
C LYS A 343 47.07 -6.99 1.30
N SER A 344 46.51 -8.20 1.25
CA SER A 344 45.51 -8.59 0.23
C SER A 344 44.19 -7.84 0.34
N TYR A 345 43.73 -7.56 1.57
CA TYR A 345 42.52 -6.79 1.79
C TYR A 345 42.75 -5.31 1.62
N MET A 346 43.86 -4.81 2.10
CA MET A 346 44.23 -3.40 1.98
C MET A 346 44.42 -2.99 0.51
N GLU A 347 45.15 -3.76 -0.31
CA GLU A 347 45.33 -3.45 -1.73
C GLU A 347 44.00 -3.47 -2.51
N ARG A 348 43.12 -4.42 -2.19
CA ARG A 348 41.80 -4.48 -2.81
C ARG A 348 40.95 -3.26 -2.46
N ALA A 349 40.93 -2.84 -1.20
CA ALA A 349 40.24 -1.65 -0.74
C ALA A 349 40.82 -0.39 -1.36
N LYS A 350 42.17 -0.20 -1.29
CA LYS A 350 42.90 0.93 -1.82
C LYS A 350 42.59 1.18 -3.29
N ASN A 351 42.76 0.16 -4.13
CA ASN A 351 42.62 0.31 -5.57
C ASN A 351 41.23 0.79 -6.00
N ARG A 352 40.21 0.35 -5.32
CA ARG A 352 38.84 0.74 -5.64
C ARG A 352 38.44 2.08 -5.00
N ILE A 353 38.71 2.27 -3.71
CA ILE A 353 38.33 3.48 -2.98
C ILE A 353 39.06 4.72 -3.51
N PHE A 354 40.36 4.62 -3.71
CA PHE A 354 41.14 5.76 -4.20
C PHE A 354 40.72 6.18 -5.62
N GLN A 355 40.49 5.21 -6.52
CA GLN A 355 39.99 5.53 -7.86
C GLN A 355 38.62 6.20 -7.80
N GLU A 356 37.72 5.71 -6.92
CA GLU A 356 36.39 6.23 -6.80
C GLU A 356 36.37 7.64 -6.19
N MET A 357 37.18 7.91 -5.15
CA MET A 357 37.35 9.23 -4.55
C MET A 357 37.94 10.25 -5.53
N ILE A 358 38.98 9.87 -6.28
CA ILE A 358 39.58 10.75 -7.28
C ILE A 358 38.62 11.02 -8.43
N SER A 359 37.93 10.01 -8.93
CA SER A 359 36.97 10.16 -10.04
C SER A 359 35.76 10.98 -9.69
N ARG A 360 35.24 10.82 -8.47
CA ARG A 360 34.02 11.51 -7.96
C ARG A 360 34.35 12.82 -7.25
N GLN A 361 35.62 13.09 -6.93
CA GLN A 361 36.03 14.23 -6.11
C GLN A 361 35.24 14.35 -4.79
N ASN A 362 34.93 13.19 -4.19
CA ASN A 362 34.15 13.05 -2.98
C ASN A 362 34.71 11.92 -2.12
N THR A 363 34.62 12.07 -0.80
CA THR A 363 35.07 11.06 0.17
C THR A 363 33.95 10.09 0.59
N ASP A 364 32.69 10.35 0.19
CA ASP A 364 31.55 9.48 0.46
C ASP A 364 31.50 8.35 -0.59
N VAL A 365 32.22 7.28 -0.30
CA VAL A 365 32.33 6.08 -1.15
C VAL A 365 31.98 4.83 -0.36
N ASP A 366 31.42 3.83 -1.05
CA ASP A 366 31.02 2.57 -0.44
C ASP A 366 32.23 1.68 -0.10
N ALA A 367 32.15 1.01 1.06
CA ALA A 367 33.15 0.03 1.46
C ALA A 367 33.16 -1.19 0.51
N VAL A 368 34.37 -1.70 0.23
CA VAL A 368 34.56 -2.85 -0.67
C VAL A 368 34.14 -4.14 0.02
N SER A 369 33.21 -4.87 -0.60
CA SER A 369 32.73 -6.16 -0.08
C SER A 369 33.90 -7.14 0.12
N GLY A 370 33.99 -7.71 1.31
CA GLY A 370 35.08 -8.60 1.71
C GLY A 370 36.37 -7.90 2.17
N ALA A 371 36.41 -6.55 2.21
CA ALA A 371 37.49 -5.74 2.79
C ALA A 371 36.95 -4.53 3.55
N THR A 372 35.80 -4.68 4.20
CA THR A 372 35.00 -3.59 4.80
C THR A 372 35.79 -2.80 5.85
N TYR A 373 36.48 -3.45 6.74
CA TYR A 373 37.27 -2.79 7.80
C TYR A 373 38.43 -1.97 7.24
N SER A 374 39.21 -2.54 6.31
CA SER A 374 40.29 -1.82 5.64
C SER A 374 39.75 -0.66 4.79
N SER A 375 38.58 -0.83 4.20
CA SER A 375 37.88 0.24 3.46
C SER A 375 37.50 1.40 4.38
N ASN A 376 36.87 1.11 5.51
CA ASN A 376 36.46 2.12 6.49
C ASN A 376 37.67 2.86 7.06
N GLY A 377 38.78 2.16 7.34
CA GLY A 377 40.03 2.79 7.75
C GLY A 377 40.62 3.76 6.72
N LEU A 378 40.56 3.41 5.44
CA LEU A 378 40.99 4.30 4.36
C LEU A 378 40.07 5.52 4.23
N ILE A 379 38.77 5.34 4.26
CA ILE A 379 37.76 6.41 4.18
C ILE A 379 37.92 7.39 5.36
N GLU A 380 38.07 6.86 6.58
CA GLU A 380 38.29 7.66 7.78
C GLU A 380 39.60 8.45 7.70
N ALA A 381 40.69 7.83 7.21
CA ALA A 381 41.97 8.49 7.08
C ALA A 381 41.90 9.68 6.09
N VAL A 382 41.22 9.50 4.94
CA VAL A 382 41.06 10.57 3.96
C VAL A 382 40.17 11.69 4.50
N ASN A 383 39.08 11.36 5.19
CA ASN A 383 38.19 12.36 5.79
C ASN A 383 38.90 13.21 6.84
N LYS A 384 39.69 12.58 7.72
CA LYS A 384 40.49 13.32 8.72
C LYS A 384 41.59 14.18 8.06
N ALA A 385 42.21 13.70 6.97
CA ALA A 385 43.19 14.49 6.22
C ALA A 385 42.56 15.77 5.65
N LEU A 386 41.32 15.70 5.15
CA LEU A 386 40.61 16.82 4.53
C LEU A 386 39.84 17.72 5.52
N GLY A 387 39.90 17.43 6.84
CA GLY A 387 39.25 18.22 7.89
C GLY A 387 37.73 18.00 7.97
N ASN A 388 37.18 16.98 7.35
CA ASN A 388 35.79 16.59 7.44
C ASN A 388 35.60 15.74 8.71
N GLU A 389 35.27 16.37 9.86
CA GLU A 389 35.11 15.67 11.13
C GLU A 389 33.82 14.80 11.23
N GLU A 390 32.95 14.78 10.26
CA GLU A 390 31.69 14.01 10.24
C GLU A 390 31.72 12.76 9.35
N GLY A 391 32.83 12.08 9.31
CA GLY A 391 32.93 10.75 8.71
C GLY A 391 32.95 9.65 9.77
N GLU A 392 31.91 9.49 10.57
CA GLU A 392 31.65 8.20 11.23
C GLU A 392 31.34 7.18 10.12
N GLY A 393 32.38 6.46 9.71
CA GLY A 393 32.17 5.21 9.00
C GLY A 393 31.16 4.41 9.80
N LYS A 394 29.98 4.09 9.22
CA LYS A 394 29.00 3.21 9.84
C LYS A 394 29.75 1.99 10.34
N LYS A 395 30.00 1.92 11.65
CA LYS A 395 30.38 0.66 12.30
C LYS A 395 29.31 -0.33 11.89
N PRO A 396 29.65 -1.47 11.30
CA PRO A 396 28.67 -2.53 11.14
C PRO A 396 28.16 -2.85 12.54
N GLU A 397 26.84 -2.68 12.78
CA GLU A 397 26.19 -3.20 13.97
C GLU A 397 26.61 -4.65 14.10
N GLN A 398 27.06 -5.00 15.31
CA GLN A 398 27.52 -6.32 15.69
C GLN A 398 26.42 -7.36 15.44
N GLU A 399 26.38 -7.92 14.25
CA GLU A 399 25.74 -9.23 13.97
C GLU A 399 26.74 -10.38 14.12
N GLU A 400 27.75 -10.24 14.96
CA GLU A 400 28.86 -11.20 15.05
C GLU A 400 28.88 -12.05 16.32
N SER A 401 27.78 -12.19 17.06
CA SER A 401 27.80 -13.04 18.25
C SER A 401 26.93 -14.29 18.24
N GLU A 402 25.99 -14.43 17.27
CA GLU A 402 25.13 -15.63 17.25
C GLU A 402 25.59 -16.71 16.27
N ASP A 403 26.26 -16.34 15.18
CA ASP A 403 26.65 -17.35 14.14
C ASP A 403 27.94 -18.11 14.48
N LYS A 404 28.82 -17.54 15.32
CA LYS A 404 30.01 -18.28 15.81
C LYS A 404 29.67 -19.28 16.91
N GLN A 405 28.61 -19.05 17.68
CA GLN A 405 28.23 -19.96 18.76
C GLN A 405 27.48 -21.18 18.21
N SER A 406 26.67 -21.01 17.13
CA SER A 406 25.99 -22.11 16.48
C SER A 406 26.96 -23.02 15.70
N PHE A 407 28.05 -22.47 15.17
CA PHE A 407 29.08 -23.25 14.45
C PHE A 407 29.97 -24.04 15.42
N ILE A 408 30.18 -23.56 16.67
CA ILE A 408 30.97 -24.24 17.69
C ILE A 408 30.16 -25.36 18.35
N GLU A 409 28.83 -25.20 18.49
CA GLU A 409 27.97 -26.26 19.05
C GLU A 409 27.67 -27.40 18.08
N ALA A 410 27.66 -27.12 16.77
CA ALA A 410 27.46 -28.16 15.74
C ALA A 410 28.73 -29.00 15.45
N GLY A 411 29.92 -28.54 15.86
CA GLY A 411 31.21 -29.15 15.55
C GLY A 411 31.86 -29.84 16.75
N ARG A 412 31.13 -30.67 17.50
CA ARG A 412 31.74 -31.56 18.49
C ARG A 412 32.46 -32.70 17.81
N PHE A 413 33.69 -32.45 17.32
CA PHE A 413 34.64 -33.52 17.01
C PHE A 413 35.23 -34.03 18.31
N GLN A 414 34.68 -35.11 18.86
CA GLN A 414 35.34 -35.90 19.84
C GLN A 414 36.37 -36.79 19.14
N ASN A 415 37.63 -36.66 19.59
CA ASN A 415 38.78 -37.54 19.33
C ASN A 415 39.37 -37.47 17.90
N LEU A 416 40.21 -36.47 17.70
CA LEU A 416 41.29 -36.54 16.70
C LEU A 416 42.62 -36.69 17.50
N THR A 417 43.17 -37.89 17.52
CA THR A 417 44.54 -38.15 17.89
C THR A 417 45.47 -37.62 16.80
N ASP A 418 46.63 -37.09 17.19
CA ASP A 418 47.62 -36.50 16.28
C ASP A 418 47.98 -37.45 15.14
N GLY A 419 47.67 -37.04 13.91
CA GLY A 419 47.99 -37.72 12.66
C GLY A 419 48.07 -36.75 11.52
N ILE A 420 49.11 -36.85 10.71
CA ILE A 420 49.32 -36.09 9.47
C ILE A 420 48.33 -36.59 8.42
N TYR A 421 47.40 -35.70 7.97
CA TYR A 421 46.49 -36.04 6.88
C TYR A 421 46.95 -35.28 5.61
N THR A 422 47.35 -36.03 4.61
CA THR A 422 47.58 -35.59 3.22
C THR A 422 46.33 -35.92 2.42
N GLY A 423 45.69 -34.90 1.79
CA GLY A 423 44.60 -35.06 0.84
C GLY A 423 44.31 -33.75 0.15
#